data_27c02bb666cb09b1bfe38e9a3a91d2a2
#
_entry.id   27c02bb666cb09b1bfe38e9a3a91d2a2
#
_cell.length_a   1.000
_cell.length_b   1.000
_cell.length_c   1.000
_cell.angle_alpha   90.00
_cell.angle_beta   90.00
_cell.angle_gamma   90.00
#
_symmetry.space_group_name_H-M   'P 1'
#
loop_
_entity.id
_entity.type
_entity.pdbx_description
1 polymer ?
#
loop_
_entity_poly.entity_id
_entity_poly.type
_entity_poly.pdbx_seq_one_letter_code
_entity_poly.pdbx_strand_id
1 'polypeptide(L)'
;MCIRDRMYRQFGTSADPEKEFFEDAFGKEAKMDGIARQDWLDYIGPAAPAYLAAYSRMQLQKSKVSMSFSALLFGPFYFFYRKAWKPAFGFLAAELLLAAPTFIEMLQLSGSALAPAMSASALTVFARVCSVLSFVLMLVRGMYGKWLYRKSAADHIRRIQSEFPDAQQRQAVLRAQGGVSLGAVLLCMLLLMVGGSAFTLLLGPDLQALLTALAG
;
A
#
# COMPACT_ATOMS: atom_id res chain seq x y z
N MET A 1 19.41 -42.39 -18.88
CA MET A 1 19.05 -42.17 -17.50
C MET A 1 19.81 -40.92 -17.04
N CYS A 2 19.13 -39.75 -16.98
CA CYS A 2 19.78 -38.44 -16.89
C CYS A 2 20.28 -38.17 -15.46
N ILE A 3 21.46 -37.54 -15.33
CA ILE A 3 22.07 -37.14 -14.06
C ILE A 3 21.10 -36.28 -13.24
N ARG A 4 20.19 -35.56 -13.91
CA ARG A 4 19.12 -34.73 -13.32
C ARG A 4 18.11 -35.53 -12.49
N ASP A 5 17.80 -36.79 -12.91
CA ASP A 5 16.86 -37.67 -12.19
C ASP A 5 17.47 -38.28 -10.92
N ARG A 6 18.80 -38.34 -10.85
CA ARG A 6 19.51 -38.87 -9.67
C ARG A 6 19.61 -37.80 -8.57
N MET A 7 19.79 -36.52 -8.95
CA MET A 7 19.76 -35.41 -7.99
C MET A 7 18.36 -35.23 -7.38
N TYR A 8 17.28 -35.33 -8.17
CA TYR A 8 15.92 -35.26 -7.66
C TYR A 8 15.55 -36.37 -6.69
N ARG A 9 16.14 -37.59 -6.86
CA ARG A 9 15.91 -38.70 -5.91
C ARG A 9 16.72 -38.59 -4.62
N GLN A 10 17.85 -37.92 -4.64
CA GLN A 10 18.71 -37.73 -3.44
C GLN A 10 18.27 -36.57 -2.60
N PHE A 11 17.57 -35.57 -3.18
CA PHE A 11 16.96 -34.43 -2.49
C PHE A 11 15.42 -34.53 -2.38
N GLY A 12 14.85 -35.66 -2.80
CA GLY A 12 13.41 -35.89 -2.93
C GLY A 12 12.67 -36.29 -1.67
N THR A 13 13.25 -36.09 -0.49
CA THR A 13 12.59 -36.26 0.82
C THR A 13 12.91 -35.15 1.81
N SER A 14 13.56 -34.07 1.39
CA SER A 14 13.49 -32.87 2.17
C SER A 14 12.18 -32.18 1.77
N ALA A 15 11.13 -32.37 2.54
CA ALA A 15 10.03 -31.46 2.64
C ALA A 15 10.65 -30.06 2.62
N ASP A 16 10.16 -29.21 1.73
CA ASP A 16 10.64 -27.83 1.59
C ASP A 16 10.66 -27.26 3.01
N PRO A 17 11.83 -26.92 3.60
CA PRO A 17 11.91 -26.54 5.03
C PRO A 17 11.00 -25.33 5.33
N GLU A 18 10.64 -24.57 4.31
CA GLU A 18 9.58 -23.55 4.41
C GLU A 18 8.19 -24.18 4.55
N LYS A 19 7.90 -25.31 3.89
CA LYS A 19 6.60 -25.98 4.01
C LYS A 19 6.48 -26.72 5.33
N GLU A 20 7.53 -27.41 5.75
CA GLU A 20 7.57 -28.12 7.05
C GLU A 20 7.49 -27.14 8.21
N PHE A 21 8.22 -26.04 8.16
CA PHE A 21 8.10 -24.93 9.09
C PHE A 21 6.68 -24.31 9.08
N PHE A 22 6.03 -24.25 7.91
CA PHE A 22 4.65 -23.78 7.77
C PHE A 22 3.64 -24.77 8.33
N GLU A 23 3.84 -26.07 8.14
CA GLU A 23 2.94 -27.10 8.64
C GLU A 23 3.09 -27.28 10.16
N ASP A 24 4.31 -27.18 10.70
CA ASP A 24 4.56 -27.22 12.13
C ASP A 24 4.15 -25.95 12.87
N ALA A 25 4.39 -24.78 12.30
CA ALA A 25 4.00 -23.51 12.91
C ALA A 25 2.50 -23.18 12.71
N PHE A 26 1.87 -23.77 11.71
CA PHE A 26 0.48 -23.48 11.30
C PHE A 26 -0.21 -24.74 10.78
N GLY A 27 -0.31 -25.80 11.57
CA GLY A 27 -1.12 -26.96 11.27
C GLY A 27 -2.51 -26.57 10.73
N LYS A 28 -3.23 -27.48 10.12
CA LYS A 28 -4.52 -27.20 9.43
C LYS A 28 -5.55 -26.43 10.28
N GLU A 29 -5.41 -26.47 11.60
CA GLU A 29 -6.27 -25.78 12.60
C GLU A 29 -5.64 -24.50 13.18
N ALA A 30 -4.45 -24.09 12.73
CA ALA A 30 -3.76 -22.95 13.32
C ALA A 30 -4.52 -21.65 13.08
N LYS A 31 -4.70 -20.89 14.15
CA LYS A 31 -5.30 -19.54 14.12
C LYS A 31 -4.19 -18.50 14.18
N MET A 32 -4.20 -17.56 13.24
CA MET A 32 -3.33 -16.39 13.26
C MET A 32 -4.15 -15.16 13.63
N ASP A 33 -3.76 -14.44 14.67
CA ASP A 33 -4.54 -13.31 15.21
C ASP A 33 -6.00 -13.68 15.59
N GLY A 34 -6.25 -14.94 15.98
CA GLY A 34 -7.59 -15.47 16.25
C GLY A 34 -8.42 -15.83 15.04
N ILE A 35 -7.87 -15.67 13.83
CA ILE A 35 -8.53 -15.93 12.54
C ILE A 35 -8.03 -17.26 11.99
N ALA A 36 -8.96 -18.11 11.50
CA ALA A 36 -8.63 -19.37 10.88
C ALA A 36 -7.77 -19.17 9.61
N ARG A 37 -6.80 -20.06 9.40
CA ARG A 37 -5.92 -20.00 8.22
C ARG A 37 -6.70 -19.94 6.92
N GLN A 38 -7.80 -20.69 6.81
CA GLN A 38 -8.61 -20.72 5.61
C GLN A 38 -9.20 -19.34 5.27
N ASP A 39 -9.67 -18.58 6.26
CA ASP A 39 -10.22 -17.24 6.06
C ASP A 39 -9.13 -16.26 5.53
N TRP A 40 -7.88 -16.43 5.99
CA TRP A 40 -6.74 -15.70 5.44
C TRP A 40 -6.45 -16.06 3.97
N LEU A 41 -6.50 -17.36 3.64
CA LEU A 41 -6.29 -17.85 2.26
C LEU A 41 -7.37 -17.30 1.33
N ASP A 42 -8.62 -17.36 1.75
CA ASP A 42 -9.75 -16.88 0.96
C ASP A 42 -9.72 -15.35 0.79
N TYR A 43 -9.28 -14.59 1.82
CA TYR A 43 -9.20 -13.14 1.73
C TYR A 43 -8.00 -12.63 0.92
N ILE A 44 -6.81 -13.17 1.12
CA ILE A 44 -5.58 -12.70 0.43
C ILE A 44 -5.53 -13.20 -1.02
N GLY A 45 -6.10 -14.39 -1.28
CA GLY A 45 -6.10 -15.03 -2.59
C GLY A 45 -4.76 -15.67 -2.95
N PRO A 46 -4.38 -15.72 -4.26
CA PRO A 46 -3.22 -16.51 -4.74
C PRO A 46 -1.87 -16.16 -4.09
N ALA A 47 -1.71 -14.95 -3.60
CA ALA A 47 -0.48 -14.51 -2.92
C ALA A 47 -0.43 -14.89 -1.43
N ALA A 48 -1.47 -15.53 -0.90
CA ALA A 48 -1.59 -15.85 0.52
C ALA A 48 -0.41 -16.64 1.09
N PRO A 49 0.15 -17.67 0.43
CA PRO A 49 1.27 -18.42 0.98
C PRO A 49 2.47 -17.53 1.33
N ALA A 50 2.86 -16.62 0.43
CA ALA A 50 3.97 -15.70 0.66
C ALA A 50 3.72 -14.70 1.81
N TYR A 51 2.46 -14.22 1.93
CA TYR A 51 2.08 -13.33 3.01
C TYR A 51 2.01 -14.04 4.36
N LEU A 52 1.42 -15.22 4.40
CA LEU A 52 1.34 -16.03 5.61
C LEU A 52 2.74 -16.41 6.10
N ALA A 53 3.68 -16.76 5.20
CA ALA A 53 5.09 -16.97 5.55
C ALA A 53 5.72 -15.74 6.21
N ALA A 54 5.49 -14.57 5.64
CA ALA A 54 6.01 -13.34 6.22
C ALA A 54 5.37 -13.03 7.58
N TYR A 55 4.07 -13.27 7.75
CA TYR A 55 3.34 -13.01 8.98
C TYR A 55 3.75 -13.96 10.10
N SER A 56 4.01 -15.25 9.79
CA SER A 56 4.53 -16.19 10.77
C SER A 56 5.92 -15.84 11.26
N ARG A 57 6.83 -15.46 10.34
CA ARG A 57 8.17 -14.97 10.71
C ARG A 57 8.08 -13.74 11.61
N MET A 58 7.20 -12.79 11.30
CA MET A 58 6.96 -11.60 12.14
C MET A 58 6.46 -11.97 13.53
N GLN A 59 5.59 -12.97 13.63
CA GLN A 59 5.04 -13.43 14.91
C GLN A 59 6.09 -14.14 15.75
N LEU A 60 6.88 -15.04 15.16
CA LEU A 60 7.97 -15.75 15.83
C LEU A 60 9.07 -14.80 16.32
N GLN A 61 9.45 -13.85 15.49
CA GLN A 61 10.46 -12.84 15.82
C GLN A 61 9.94 -11.71 16.70
N LYS A 62 8.64 -11.71 17.04
CA LYS A 62 7.96 -10.60 17.74
C LYS A 62 8.25 -9.23 17.09
N SER A 63 8.50 -9.22 15.79
CA SER A 63 8.89 -8.05 15.02
C SER A 63 7.72 -7.57 14.14
N LYS A 64 7.57 -6.26 14.04
CA LYS A 64 6.61 -5.62 13.12
C LYS A 64 7.25 -5.32 11.76
N VAL A 65 8.55 -5.52 11.63
CA VAL A 65 9.33 -5.16 10.44
C VAL A 65 9.42 -6.37 9.52
N SER A 66 9.01 -6.16 8.25
CA SER A 66 9.19 -7.14 7.18
C SER A 66 9.29 -6.39 5.86
N MET A 67 10.46 -6.46 5.25
CA MET A 67 10.73 -5.72 4.02
C MET A 67 9.76 -6.07 2.90
N SER A 68 9.18 -5.05 2.29
CA SER A 68 8.28 -5.16 1.14
C SER A 68 8.74 -4.22 0.04
N PHE A 69 9.43 -4.76 -0.95
CA PHE A 69 9.87 -3.97 -2.11
C PHE A 69 8.67 -3.36 -2.86
N SER A 70 7.55 -4.09 -2.93
CA SER A 70 6.33 -3.56 -3.56
C SER A 70 5.78 -2.33 -2.84
N ALA A 71 5.74 -2.34 -1.51
CA ALA A 71 5.30 -1.19 -0.73
C ALA A 71 6.30 -0.03 -0.81
N LEU A 72 7.59 -0.32 -0.90
CA LEU A 72 8.65 0.67 -1.06
C LEU A 72 8.56 1.38 -2.40
N LEU A 73 8.43 0.62 -3.52
CA LEU A 73 8.46 1.17 -4.87
C LEU A 73 7.12 1.81 -5.29
N PHE A 74 6.00 1.11 -5.02
CA PHE A 74 4.68 1.56 -5.49
C PHE A 74 3.97 2.53 -4.54
N GLY A 75 4.57 2.85 -3.43
CA GLY A 75 4.04 3.87 -2.57
C GLY A 75 2.66 3.55 -1.99
N PRO A 76 1.78 4.58 -1.90
CA PRO A 76 0.40 4.41 -1.47
C PRO A 76 -0.40 3.47 -2.37
N PHE A 77 -0.03 3.38 -3.65
CA PHE A 77 -0.70 2.52 -4.63
C PHE A 77 -0.64 1.03 -4.27
N TYR A 78 0.41 0.58 -3.58
CA TYR A 78 0.48 -0.77 -3.03
C TYR A 78 -0.72 -1.08 -2.11
N PHE A 79 -1.09 -0.12 -1.24
CA PHE A 79 -2.21 -0.30 -0.31
C PHE A 79 -3.56 -0.18 -1.02
N PHE A 80 -3.72 0.70 -2.02
CA PHE A 80 -4.90 0.73 -2.89
C PHE A 80 -5.06 -0.58 -3.64
N TYR A 81 -3.98 -1.12 -4.20
CA TYR A 81 -3.98 -2.41 -4.88
C TYR A 81 -4.44 -3.54 -3.95
N ARG A 82 -4.03 -3.50 -2.67
CA ARG A 82 -4.39 -4.49 -1.65
C ARG A 82 -5.68 -4.17 -0.89
N LYS A 83 -6.45 -3.18 -1.32
CA LYS A 83 -7.70 -2.74 -0.67
C LYS A 83 -7.53 -2.36 0.82
N ALA A 84 -6.33 -2.00 1.24
CA ALA A 84 -6.02 -1.53 2.58
C ALA A 84 -6.22 -0.01 2.65
N TRP A 85 -7.48 0.42 2.70
CA TRP A 85 -7.88 1.82 2.50
C TRP A 85 -7.29 2.78 3.54
N LYS A 86 -7.30 2.41 4.82
CA LYS A 86 -6.79 3.28 5.90
C LYS A 86 -5.31 3.65 5.69
N PRO A 87 -4.36 2.70 5.56
CA PRO A 87 -2.98 3.05 5.28
C PRO A 87 -2.80 3.67 3.87
N ALA A 88 -3.61 3.29 2.87
CA ALA A 88 -3.55 3.88 1.54
C ALA A 88 -3.77 5.38 1.56
N PHE A 89 -4.89 5.84 2.13
CA PHE A 89 -5.19 7.26 2.25
C PHE A 89 -4.24 7.99 3.21
N GLY A 90 -3.81 7.34 4.29
CA GLY A 90 -2.85 7.93 5.23
C GLY A 90 -1.52 8.26 4.57
N PHE A 91 -0.94 7.32 3.82
CA PHE A 91 0.31 7.55 3.10
C PHE A 91 0.13 8.52 1.91
N LEU A 92 -0.99 8.46 1.19
CA LEU A 92 -1.27 9.40 0.11
C LEU A 92 -1.36 10.84 0.64
N ALA A 93 -2.10 11.06 1.74
CA ALA A 93 -2.19 12.38 2.35
C ALA A 93 -0.83 12.88 2.83
N ALA A 94 -0.02 12.01 3.45
CA ALA A 94 1.33 12.37 3.87
C ALA A 94 2.22 12.77 2.67
N GLU A 95 2.17 12.03 1.56
CA GLU A 95 2.94 12.36 0.35
C GLU A 95 2.47 13.68 -0.28
N LEU A 96 1.16 13.93 -0.32
CA LEU A 96 0.62 15.21 -0.83
C LEU A 96 1.05 16.39 0.06
N LEU A 97 1.06 16.22 1.38
CA LEU A 97 1.57 17.26 2.30
C LEU A 97 3.06 17.51 2.10
N LEU A 98 3.86 16.46 1.91
CA LEU A 98 5.29 16.60 1.66
C LEU A 98 5.60 17.15 0.25
N ALA A 99 4.65 17.08 -0.68
CA ALA A 99 4.74 17.74 -1.99
C ALA A 99 4.41 19.23 -1.95
N ALA A 100 4.01 19.79 -0.80
CA ALA A 100 3.64 21.21 -0.64
C ALA A 100 4.66 22.20 -1.22
N PRO A 101 6.00 22.05 -1.03
CA PRO A 101 6.95 22.98 -1.62
C PRO A 101 6.88 23.03 -3.14
N THR A 102 6.65 21.89 -3.80
CA THR A 102 6.47 21.83 -5.27
C THR A 102 5.21 22.57 -5.70
N PHE A 103 4.12 22.46 -4.96
CA PHE A 103 2.89 23.20 -5.24
C PHE A 103 3.09 24.73 -5.02
N ILE A 104 3.81 25.12 -3.96
CA ILE A 104 4.13 26.52 -3.70
C ILE A 104 5.00 27.09 -4.83
N GLU A 105 6.04 26.38 -5.24
CA GLU A 105 6.90 26.78 -6.36
C GLU A 105 6.10 26.98 -7.65
N MET A 106 5.19 26.07 -7.95
CA MET A 106 4.32 26.14 -9.12
C MET A 106 3.38 27.37 -9.03
N LEU A 107 2.82 27.67 -7.86
CA LEU A 107 2.00 28.87 -7.65
C LEU A 107 2.82 30.16 -7.82
N GLN A 108 4.05 30.22 -7.34
CA GLN A 108 4.93 31.36 -7.51
C GLN A 108 5.31 31.58 -8.98
N LEU A 109 5.63 30.48 -9.72
CA LEU A 109 5.97 30.54 -11.16
C LEU A 109 4.77 30.96 -12.02
N SER A 110 3.55 30.59 -11.61
CA SER A 110 2.33 30.98 -12.34
C SER A 110 1.90 32.44 -12.06
N GLY A 111 2.58 33.15 -11.15
CA GLY A 111 2.20 34.51 -10.77
C GLY A 111 0.89 34.59 -10.00
N SER A 112 0.41 33.48 -9.43
CA SER A 112 -0.87 33.43 -8.72
C SER A 112 -0.85 34.30 -7.47
N ALA A 113 -1.92 35.08 -7.27
CA ALA A 113 -2.12 35.88 -6.05
C ALA A 113 -2.24 35.03 -4.77
N LEU A 114 -2.49 33.73 -4.92
CA LEU A 114 -2.55 32.77 -3.82
C LEU A 114 -1.18 32.24 -3.40
N ALA A 115 -0.12 32.59 -4.15
CA ALA A 115 1.23 32.13 -3.85
C ALA A 115 1.71 32.74 -2.52
N PRO A 116 2.15 31.93 -1.52
CA PRO A 116 2.74 32.46 -0.32
C PRO A 116 4.00 33.27 -0.64
N ALA A 117 4.16 34.41 0.00
CA ALA A 117 5.35 35.26 -0.13
C ALA A 117 6.55 34.62 0.60
N MET A 118 7.16 33.63 -0.05
CA MET A 118 8.37 32.96 0.46
C MET A 118 9.57 33.32 -0.41
N SER A 119 10.73 33.57 0.25
CA SER A 119 11.97 33.76 -0.48
C SER A 119 12.43 32.44 -1.12
N ALA A 120 13.17 32.54 -2.25
CA ALA A 120 13.69 31.34 -2.93
C ALA A 120 14.57 30.48 -2.03
N SER A 121 15.36 31.11 -1.13
CA SER A 121 16.19 30.39 -0.17
C SER A 121 15.36 29.60 0.86
N ALA A 122 14.30 30.21 1.40
CA ALA A 122 13.40 29.54 2.34
C ALA A 122 12.66 28.37 1.69
N LEU A 123 12.18 28.55 0.46
CA LEU A 123 11.51 27.49 -0.30
C LEU A 123 12.48 26.33 -0.59
N THR A 124 13.74 26.63 -0.94
CA THR A 124 14.76 25.59 -1.17
C THR A 124 15.03 24.77 0.10
N VAL A 125 15.15 25.40 1.25
CA VAL A 125 15.35 24.70 2.53
C VAL A 125 14.12 23.86 2.85
N PHE A 126 12.94 24.39 2.69
CA PHE A 126 11.67 23.67 2.91
C PHE A 126 11.57 22.42 1.99
N ALA A 127 11.86 22.58 0.70
CA ALA A 127 11.87 21.49 -0.26
C ALA A 127 12.86 20.37 0.13
N ARG A 128 14.06 20.74 0.59
CA ARG A 128 15.07 19.76 1.08
C ARG A 128 14.56 18.97 2.28
N VAL A 129 13.97 19.67 3.27
CA VAL A 129 13.41 18.99 4.45
C VAL A 129 12.29 18.03 4.05
N CYS A 130 11.35 18.47 3.21
CA CYS A 130 10.27 17.60 2.71
C CYS A 130 10.82 16.41 1.91
N SER A 131 11.86 16.59 1.10
CA SER A 131 12.52 15.51 0.35
C SER A 131 13.12 14.45 1.27
N VAL A 132 13.82 14.85 2.33
CA VAL A 132 14.36 13.92 3.34
C VAL A 132 13.23 13.18 4.05
N LEU A 133 12.16 13.88 4.45
CA LEU A 133 11.01 13.25 5.09
C LEU A 133 10.29 12.27 4.16
N SER A 134 10.16 12.59 2.87
CA SER A 134 9.60 11.69 1.85
C SER A 134 10.44 10.41 1.72
N PHE A 135 11.77 10.54 1.74
CA PHE A 135 12.66 9.38 1.73
C PHE A 135 12.48 8.51 2.99
N VAL A 136 12.39 9.12 4.17
CA VAL A 136 12.12 8.40 5.42
C VAL A 136 10.74 7.73 5.37
N LEU A 137 9.72 8.41 4.86
CA LEU A 137 8.37 7.86 4.69
C LEU A 137 8.38 6.64 3.76
N MET A 138 9.15 6.70 2.67
CA MET A 138 9.34 5.57 1.75
C MET A 138 9.95 4.37 2.46
N LEU A 139 11.00 4.56 3.27
CA LEU A 139 11.63 3.48 4.05
C LEU A 139 10.65 2.89 5.08
N VAL A 140 9.96 3.74 5.84
CA VAL A 140 8.95 3.31 6.82
C VAL A 140 7.87 2.46 6.15
N ARG A 141 7.36 2.89 5.01
CA ARG A 141 6.38 2.13 4.23
C ARG A 141 6.93 0.80 3.74
N GLY A 142 8.17 0.76 3.25
CA GLY A 142 8.84 -0.48 2.83
C GLY A 142 9.00 -1.47 3.97
N MET A 143 9.33 -1.00 5.16
CA MET A 143 9.57 -1.84 6.34
C MET A 143 8.27 -2.33 7.00
N TYR A 144 7.25 -1.47 7.09
CA TYR A 144 6.01 -1.77 7.81
C TYR A 144 4.84 -2.13 6.89
N GLY A 145 5.03 -2.11 5.57
CA GLY A 145 3.94 -2.30 4.60
C GLY A 145 3.18 -3.61 4.78
N LYS A 146 3.87 -4.73 4.98
CA LYS A 146 3.23 -6.04 5.22
C LYS A 146 2.50 -6.09 6.56
N TRP A 147 3.05 -5.47 7.60
CA TRP A 147 2.40 -5.40 8.91
C TRP A 147 1.11 -4.57 8.87
N LEU A 148 1.15 -3.42 8.21
CA LEU A 148 -0.03 -2.56 8.03
C LEU A 148 -1.11 -3.27 7.22
N TYR A 149 -0.72 -3.99 6.16
CA TYR A 149 -1.64 -4.81 5.39
C TYR A 149 -2.24 -5.93 6.24
N ARG A 150 -1.42 -6.67 7.01
CA ARG A 150 -1.89 -7.70 7.95
C ARG A 150 -2.96 -7.15 8.89
N LYS A 151 -2.68 -6.01 9.52
CA LYS A 151 -3.63 -5.37 10.44
C LYS A 151 -4.94 -5.00 9.74
N SER A 152 -4.86 -4.35 8.58
CA SER A 152 -6.04 -3.98 7.80
C SER A 152 -6.85 -5.21 7.35
N ALA A 153 -6.19 -6.26 6.88
CA ALA A 153 -6.84 -7.50 6.46
C ALA A 153 -7.49 -8.22 7.64
N ALA A 154 -6.81 -8.31 8.80
CA ALA A 154 -7.37 -8.90 10.00
C ALA A 154 -8.65 -8.18 10.46
N ASP A 155 -8.66 -6.85 10.44
CA ASP A 155 -9.83 -6.06 10.81
C ASP A 155 -11.02 -6.33 9.85
N HIS A 156 -10.76 -6.42 8.54
CA HIS A 156 -11.79 -6.75 7.55
C HIS A 156 -12.32 -8.17 7.71
N ILE A 157 -11.43 -9.16 7.90
CA ILE A 157 -11.84 -10.56 8.09
C ILE A 157 -12.70 -10.70 9.33
N ARG A 158 -12.30 -10.10 10.47
CA ARG A 158 -13.08 -10.13 11.71
C ARG A 158 -14.46 -9.53 11.54
N ARG A 159 -14.57 -8.42 10.78
CA ARG A 159 -15.84 -7.81 10.48
C ARG A 159 -16.72 -8.76 9.66
N ILE A 160 -16.18 -9.39 8.62
CA ILE A 160 -16.92 -10.36 7.82
C ILE A 160 -17.34 -11.58 8.66
N GLN A 161 -16.46 -12.05 9.56
CA GLN A 161 -16.80 -13.14 10.50
C GLN A 161 -17.97 -12.78 11.42
N SER A 162 -18.09 -11.53 11.87
CA SER A 162 -19.19 -11.09 12.71
C SER A 162 -20.49 -10.89 11.95
N GLU A 163 -20.42 -10.50 10.67
CA GLU A 163 -21.57 -10.27 9.80
C GLU A 163 -22.12 -11.58 9.19
N PHE A 164 -21.24 -12.56 8.92
CA PHE A 164 -21.56 -13.82 8.25
C PHE A 164 -21.10 -15.04 9.07
N PRO A 165 -21.91 -15.53 10.01
CA PRO A 165 -21.58 -16.69 10.85
C PRO A 165 -21.53 -17.99 10.03
N ASP A 166 -22.32 -18.11 8.95
CA ASP A 166 -22.27 -19.27 8.05
C ASP A 166 -20.96 -19.36 7.29
N ALA A 167 -20.32 -20.54 7.35
CA ALA A 167 -19.00 -20.76 6.78
C ALA A 167 -18.98 -20.62 5.26
N GLN A 168 -20.01 -21.08 4.57
CA GLN A 168 -20.08 -21.06 3.12
C GLN A 168 -20.29 -19.65 2.57
N GLN A 169 -21.21 -18.90 3.18
CA GLN A 169 -21.43 -17.49 2.84
C GLN A 169 -20.20 -16.65 3.13
N ARG A 170 -19.59 -16.86 4.30
CA ARG A 170 -18.37 -16.15 4.71
C ARG A 170 -17.24 -16.33 3.71
N GLN A 171 -16.95 -17.56 3.27
CA GLN A 171 -15.91 -17.82 2.26
C GLN A 171 -16.20 -17.10 0.94
N ALA A 172 -17.44 -17.11 0.46
CA ALA A 172 -17.83 -16.40 -0.75
C ALA A 172 -17.58 -14.88 -0.62
N VAL A 173 -17.97 -14.28 0.51
CA VAL A 173 -17.77 -12.85 0.79
C VAL A 173 -16.28 -12.51 0.93
N LEU A 174 -15.50 -13.35 1.65
CA LEU A 174 -14.05 -13.14 1.79
C LEU A 174 -13.34 -13.12 0.44
N ARG A 175 -13.68 -14.04 -0.47
CA ARG A 175 -13.12 -14.07 -1.85
C ARG A 175 -13.55 -12.87 -2.67
N ALA A 176 -14.79 -12.42 -2.55
CA ALA A 176 -15.31 -11.27 -3.30
C ALA A 176 -14.70 -9.94 -2.82
N GLN A 177 -14.63 -9.74 -1.50
CA GLN A 177 -14.13 -8.49 -0.92
C GLN A 177 -12.60 -8.45 -0.80
N GLY A 178 -11.95 -9.61 -0.72
CA GLY A 178 -10.50 -9.74 -0.61
C GLY A 178 -9.75 -9.55 -1.94
N GLY A 179 -8.55 -10.14 -2.00
CA GLY A 179 -7.71 -10.12 -3.19
C GLY A 179 -7.07 -8.76 -3.49
N VAL A 180 -7.03 -8.42 -4.78
CA VAL A 180 -6.39 -7.21 -5.31
C VAL A 180 -7.35 -6.39 -6.16
N SER A 181 -7.10 -5.09 -6.28
CA SER A 181 -7.91 -4.19 -7.12
C SER A 181 -7.03 -3.28 -7.96
N LEU A 182 -6.83 -3.64 -9.22
CA LEU A 182 -6.20 -2.75 -10.20
C LEU A 182 -7.08 -1.51 -10.47
N GLY A 183 -8.40 -1.67 -10.48
CA GLY A 183 -9.33 -0.57 -10.68
C GLY A 183 -9.17 0.54 -9.63
N ALA A 184 -8.92 0.19 -8.37
CA ALA A 184 -8.68 1.18 -7.32
C ALA A 184 -7.39 1.99 -7.56
N VAL A 185 -6.34 1.34 -8.05
CA VAL A 185 -5.08 2.01 -8.41
C VAL A 185 -5.29 2.95 -9.59
N LEU A 186 -5.91 2.46 -10.67
CA LEU A 186 -6.18 3.26 -11.87
C LEU A 186 -7.08 4.44 -11.55
N LEU A 187 -8.13 4.25 -10.75
CA LEU A 187 -9.00 5.33 -10.32
C LEU A 187 -8.25 6.39 -9.51
N CYS A 188 -7.41 5.95 -8.56
CA CYS A 188 -6.58 6.87 -7.78
C CYS A 188 -5.61 7.67 -8.67
N MET A 189 -4.93 7.01 -9.61
CA MET A 189 -4.05 7.68 -10.58
C MET A 189 -4.81 8.68 -11.45
N LEU A 190 -5.99 8.30 -11.95
CA LEU A 190 -6.85 9.19 -12.74
C LEU A 190 -7.27 10.42 -11.92
N LEU A 191 -7.71 10.23 -10.68
CA LEU A 191 -8.09 11.35 -9.81
C LEU A 191 -6.92 12.28 -9.51
N LEU A 192 -5.71 11.76 -9.32
CA LEU A 192 -4.50 12.57 -9.13
C LEU A 192 -4.13 13.33 -10.41
N MET A 193 -4.24 12.70 -11.58
CA MET A 193 -4.00 13.37 -12.86
C MET A 193 -5.02 14.47 -13.12
N VAL A 194 -6.31 14.18 -12.97
CA VAL A 194 -7.38 15.18 -13.17
C VAL A 194 -7.26 16.30 -12.15
N GLY A 195 -7.03 15.97 -10.88
CA GLY A 195 -6.84 16.98 -9.82
C GLY A 195 -5.62 17.87 -10.07
N GLY A 196 -4.50 17.30 -10.47
CA GLY A 196 -3.30 18.05 -10.84
C GLY A 196 -3.52 18.95 -12.07
N SER A 197 -4.19 18.44 -13.09
CA SER A 197 -4.52 19.23 -14.30
C SER A 197 -5.52 20.36 -13.98
N ALA A 198 -6.54 20.07 -13.20
CA ALA A 198 -7.49 21.08 -12.74
C ALA A 198 -6.81 22.16 -11.89
N PHE A 199 -5.90 21.76 -11.01
CA PHE A 199 -5.11 22.69 -10.21
C PHE A 199 -4.29 23.65 -11.10
N THR A 200 -3.60 23.14 -12.11
CA THR A 200 -2.83 23.97 -13.06
C THR A 200 -3.71 24.91 -13.86
N LEU A 201 -4.87 24.44 -14.33
CA LEU A 201 -5.80 25.26 -15.11
C LEU A 201 -6.46 26.37 -14.28
N LEU A 202 -6.89 26.04 -13.04
CA LEU A 202 -7.56 27.01 -12.14
C LEU A 202 -6.62 28.08 -11.62
N LEU A 203 -5.35 27.79 -11.46
CA LEU A 203 -4.36 28.69 -10.89
C LEU A 203 -3.41 29.26 -11.94
N GLY A 204 -3.57 28.87 -13.20
CA GLY A 204 -2.78 29.39 -14.32
C GLY A 204 -3.09 30.86 -14.62
N PRO A 205 -2.10 31.62 -15.12
CA PRO A 205 -2.25 33.04 -15.44
C PRO A 205 -3.33 33.30 -16.50
N ASP A 206 -3.52 32.35 -17.43
CA ASP A 206 -4.47 32.46 -18.51
C ASP A 206 -5.93 32.50 -18.03
N LEU A 207 -6.29 31.67 -17.04
CA LEU A 207 -7.64 31.69 -16.49
C LEU A 207 -7.86 32.93 -15.62
N GLN A 208 -6.85 33.36 -14.88
CA GLN A 208 -6.92 34.59 -14.07
C GLN A 208 -7.08 35.82 -14.96
N ALA A 209 -6.35 35.90 -16.11
CA ALA A 209 -6.50 36.94 -17.12
C ALA A 209 -7.90 36.92 -17.73
N LEU A 210 -8.44 35.75 -18.01
CA LEU A 210 -9.79 35.59 -18.59
C LEU A 210 -10.87 36.00 -17.58
N LEU A 211 -10.74 35.62 -16.32
CA LEU A 211 -11.68 36.00 -15.25
C LEU A 211 -11.65 37.51 -14.99
N THR A 212 -10.48 38.15 -15.00
CA THR A 212 -10.35 39.59 -14.83
C THR A 212 -10.94 40.33 -16.04
N ALA A 213 -10.77 39.82 -17.26
CA ALA A 213 -11.38 40.40 -18.48
C ALA A 213 -12.90 40.23 -18.51
N LEU A 214 -13.48 39.22 -17.86
CA LEU A 214 -14.94 39.05 -17.79
C LEU A 214 -15.60 39.81 -16.64
N ALA A 215 -14.83 40.25 -15.65
CA ALA A 215 -15.31 40.99 -14.47
C ALA A 215 -15.24 42.52 -14.61
N GLY A 216 -14.57 43.03 -15.68
CA GLY A 216 -14.45 44.47 -16.03
C GLY A 216 -15.27 44.82 -17.23
#